data_38abb3e0f56368b462cc4e36fbee477c
#
_entry.id   38abb3e0f56368b462cc4e36fbee477c
#
_cell.length_a   1.000
_cell.length_b   1.000
_cell.length_c   1.000
_cell.angle_alpha   90.00
_cell.angle_beta   90.00
_cell.angle_gamma   90.00
#
_symmetry.space_group_name_H-M   'P 1'
#
loop_
_entity.id
_entity.type
_entity.pdbx_description
1 polymer ?
#
loop_
_entity_poly.entity_id
_entity_poly.type
_entity_poly.pdbx_seq_one_letter_code
_entity_poly.pdbx_strand_id
1 'polypeptide(L)'
;MYEDSAAAAEQEDWGMHLKNFMAKEYRKAMAMGQEPGFTDAAQMGEFYEDGLAIIDFFIKHRGKYFAKRNFELIGVEIPLNQKMECNENVNFIGYIDLVIRDKRDNTYEVIDIKTSTQGWNKYQKADKVKTSQLVLYKAYYAKQFNVPIKNIRVKYFIVKRRLYEGLDFPQKRVQLFEPAAGTPTVNRVAESVEAFVKHGFREDGTHNTDGNFIAFAGKNNKHCKYCDFKDRVDLCPKKERLKE
;
A
#
# COMPACT_ATOMS: atom_id res chain seq x y z
N MET A 1 6.22 27.10 -1.34
CA MET A 1 6.55 25.83 -2.02
C MET A 1 5.32 25.04 -2.44
N TYR A 2 4.30 24.89 -1.59
CA TYR A 2 3.06 24.14 -1.93
C TYR A 2 2.11 24.94 -2.85
N GLU A 3 2.10 26.26 -2.74
CA GLU A 3 1.29 27.17 -3.56
C GLU A 3 1.97 27.53 -4.87
N ASP A 4 3.29 27.71 -4.86
CA ASP A 4 4.08 28.00 -6.08
C ASP A 4 4.18 26.81 -7.05
N SER A 5 4.13 25.58 -6.52
CA SER A 5 4.12 24.36 -7.34
C SER A 5 2.79 24.11 -8.07
N ALA A 6 1.72 24.81 -7.70
CA ALA A 6 0.40 24.61 -8.30
C ALA A 6 0.32 25.10 -9.73
N ALA A 7 0.82 26.30 -10.00
CA ALA A 7 0.86 26.87 -11.35
C ALA A 7 1.88 26.11 -12.24
N ALA A 8 3.01 25.70 -11.67
CA ALA A 8 3.98 24.86 -12.36
C ALA A 8 3.38 23.50 -12.75
N ALA A 9 2.64 22.85 -11.84
CA ALA A 9 1.99 21.57 -12.11
C ALA A 9 0.91 21.65 -13.21
N GLU A 10 0.30 22.81 -13.44
CA GLU A 10 -0.68 23.02 -14.51
C GLU A 10 -0.02 23.17 -15.89
N GLN A 11 1.26 23.50 -15.94
CA GLN A 11 2.03 23.68 -17.19
C GLN A 11 2.77 22.40 -17.62
N GLU A 12 2.81 21.38 -16.77
CA GLU A 12 3.50 20.13 -17.05
C GLU A 12 2.73 19.24 -18.02
N ASP A 13 3.44 18.62 -18.96
CA ASP A 13 2.88 17.56 -19.81
C ASP A 13 2.83 16.22 -19.05
N TRP A 14 1.80 16.08 -18.22
CA TRP A 14 1.58 14.87 -17.45
C TRP A 14 1.36 13.62 -18.31
N GLY A 15 0.87 13.79 -19.55
CA GLY A 15 0.72 12.68 -20.50
C GLY A 15 2.09 12.14 -20.91
N MET A 16 3.03 13.03 -21.22
CA MET A 16 4.40 12.61 -21.52
C MET A 16 5.09 11.97 -20.30
N HIS A 17 4.94 12.54 -19.11
CA HIS A 17 5.48 11.96 -17.90
C HIS A 17 4.93 10.55 -17.65
N LEU A 18 3.63 10.35 -17.76
CA LEU A 18 2.99 9.03 -17.60
C LEU A 18 3.53 8.03 -18.63
N LYS A 19 3.60 8.43 -19.91
CA LYS A 19 4.13 7.59 -20.98
C LYS A 19 5.57 7.15 -20.73
N ASN A 20 6.41 8.10 -20.33
CA ASN A 20 7.82 7.84 -20.01
C ASN A 20 7.97 6.91 -18.80
N PHE A 21 7.16 7.12 -17.76
CA PHE A 21 7.14 6.26 -16.58
C PHE A 21 6.70 4.84 -16.95
N MET A 22 5.61 4.68 -17.68
CA MET A 22 5.14 3.35 -18.11
C MET A 22 6.18 2.62 -18.96
N ALA A 23 6.83 3.32 -19.89
CA ALA A 23 7.90 2.75 -20.71
C ALA A 23 9.13 2.34 -19.88
N LYS A 24 9.47 3.12 -18.84
CA LYS A 24 10.56 2.81 -17.91
C LYS A 24 10.24 1.55 -17.11
N GLU A 25 9.05 1.47 -16.52
CA GLU A 25 8.65 0.31 -15.70
C GLU A 25 8.49 -0.95 -16.56
N TYR A 26 7.98 -0.85 -17.78
CA TYR A 26 7.95 -1.97 -18.72
C TYR A 26 9.36 -2.53 -18.99
N ARG A 27 10.32 -1.64 -19.32
CA ARG A 27 11.72 -2.07 -19.55
C ARG A 27 12.34 -2.71 -18.31
N LYS A 28 12.04 -2.17 -17.12
CA LYS A 28 12.52 -2.73 -15.85
C LYS A 28 11.95 -4.13 -15.62
N ALA A 29 10.67 -4.34 -15.84
CA ALA A 29 10.03 -5.65 -15.73
C ALA A 29 10.66 -6.67 -16.68
N MET A 30 10.90 -6.28 -17.93
CA MET A 30 11.59 -7.13 -18.91
C MET A 30 13.03 -7.49 -18.45
N ALA A 31 13.77 -6.51 -17.91
CA ALA A 31 15.12 -6.75 -17.39
C ALA A 31 15.15 -7.68 -16.16
N MET A 32 14.07 -7.74 -15.40
CA MET A 32 13.88 -8.63 -14.25
C MET A 32 13.38 -10.04 -14.64
N GLY A 33 13.35 -10.36 -15.93
CA GLY A 33 12.99 -11.69 -16.44
C GLY A 33 11.50 -11.93 -16.60
N GLN A 34 10.68 -10.87 -16.68
CA GLN A 34 9.28 -11.05 -17.08
C GLN A 34 9.22 -11.56 -18.53
N GLU A 35 8.33 -12.50 -18.77
CA GLU A 35 8.10 -13.05 -20.10
C GLU A 35 7.66 -11.94 -21.07
N PRO A 36 8.21 -11.90 -22.30
CA PRO A 36 7.71 -11.02 -23.34
C PRO A 36 6.19 -11.23 -23.53
N GLY A 37 5.42 -10.13 -23.51
CA GLY A 37 3.97 -10.20 -23.69
C GLY A 37 3.18 -10.41 -22.39
N PHE A 38 3.78 -10.22 -21.20
CA PHE A 38 3.02 -10.18 -19.94
C PHE A 38 1.92 -9.10 -19.94
N THR A 39 2.02 -8.12 -20.84
CA THR A 39 0.96 -7.18 -21.21
C THR A 39 1.05 -6.87 -22.70
N ASP A 40 -0.07 -6.65 -23.35
CA ASP A 40 -0.14 -6.30 -24.77
C ASP A 40 -0.30 -4.78 -24.98
N ALA A 41 -0.17 -4.34 -26.22
CA ALA A 41 -0.28 -2.92 -26.59
C ALA A 41 -1.68 -2.34 -26.29
N ALA A 42 -2.73 -3.15 -26.39
CA ALA A 42 -4.09 -2.70 -26.10
C ALA A 42 -4.28 -2.44 -24.60
N GLN A 43 -3.78 -3.35 -23.76
CA GLN A 43 -3.77 -3.17 -22.31
C GLN A 43 -2.92 -1.97 -21.87
N MET A 44 -1.76 -1.78 -22.48
CA MET A 44 -0.92 -0.61 -22.22
C MET A 44 -1.63 0.68 -22.61
N GLY A 45 -2.32 0.70 -23.76
CA GLY A 45 -3.16 1.82 -24.18
C GLY A 45 -4.28 2.11 -23.18
N GLU A 46 -5.01 1.08 -22.75
CA GLU A 46 -6.06 1.21 -21.73
C GLU A 46 -5.51 1.80 -20.42
N PHE A 47 -4.38 1.31 -19.93
CA PHE A 47 -3.77 1.84 -18.69
C PHE A 47 -3.30 3.28 -18.84
N TYR A 48 -2.84 3.67 -20.02
CA TYR A 48 -2.45 5.03 -20.31
C TYR A 48 -3.67 5.98 -20.27
N GLU A 49 -4.76 5.63 -20.94
CA GLU A 49 -6.00 6.41 -20.93
C GLU A 49 -6.63 6.50 -19.54
N ASP A 50 -6.69 5.39 -18.80
CA ASP A 50 -7.13 5.38 -17.40
C ASP A 50 -6.24 6.31 -16.54
N GLY A 51 -4.94 6.30 -16.77
CA GLY A 51 -3.96 7.14 -16.08
C GLY A 51 -4.17 8.63 -16.38
N LEU A 52 -4.37 9.00 -17.63
CA LEU A 52 -4.69 10.37 -18.04
C LEU A 52 -5.97 10.88 -17.39
N ALA A 53 -7.03 10.06 -17.37
CA ALA A 53 -8.28 10.41 -16.73
C ALA A 53 -8.14 10.61 -15.20
N ILE A 54 -7.26 9.85 -14.55
CA ILE A 54 -6.93 10.01 -13.13
C ILE A 54 -6.15 11.30 -12.90
N ILE A 55 -5.14 11.59 -13.70
CA ILE A 55 -4.32 12.81 -13.60
C ILE A 55 -5.20 14.04 -13.78
N ASP A 56 -6.01 14.08 -14.84
CA ASP A 56 -6.95 15.18 -15.11
C ASP A 56 -7.93 15.41 -13.95
N PHE A 57 -8.45 14.32 -13.38
CA PHE A 57 -9.28 14.39 -12.18
C PHE A 57 -8.55 15.07 -11.01
N PHE A 58 -7.27 14.70 -10.76
CA PHE A 58 -6.52 15.29 -9.64
C PHE A 58 -6.12 16.72 -9.88
N ILE A 59 -5.76 17.12 -11.09
CA ILE A 59 -5.51 18.52 -11.45
C ILE A 59 -6.74 19.36 -11.09
N LYS A 60 -7.95 18.92 -11.46
CA LYS A 60 -9.20 19.61 -11.20
C LYS A 60 -9.65 19.61 -9.73
N HIS A 61 -9.28 18.59 -8.96
CA HIS A 61 -9.83 18.35 -7.61
C HIS A 61 -8.78 18.32 -6.48
N ARG A 62 -7.52 18.69 -6.75
CA ARG A 62 -6.42 18.65 -5.75
C ARG A 62 -6.75 19.40 -4.46
N GLY A 63 -7.38 20.57 -4.55
CA GLY A 63 -7.78 21.38 -3.40
C GLY A 63 -8.76 20.67 -2.47
N LYS A 64 -9.51 19.70 -2.98
CA LYS A 64 -10.43 18.89 -2.18
C LYS A 64 -9.71 17.90 -1.28
N TYR A 65 -8.57 17.35 -1.72
CA TYR A 65 -7.91 16.22 -1.06
C TYR A 65 -6.62 16.63 -0.35
N PHE A 66 -5.78 17.43 -0.95
CA PHE A 66 -4.40 17.64 -0.50
C PHE A 66 -4.05 19.10 -0.18
N ALA A 67 -4.58 20.07 -0.92
CA ALA A 67 -4.20 21.47 -0.82
C ALA A 67 -5.15 22.29 0.07
N LYS A 68 -5.34 21.89 1.33
CA LYS A 68 -6.10 22.68 2.31
C LYS A 68 -5.18 23.70 2.98
N ARG A 69 -5.69 24.90 3.26
CA ARG A 69 -4.94 26.06 3.80
C ARG A 69 -4.03 25.74 5.00
N ASN A 70 -4.43 24.80 5.85
CA ASN A 70 -3.67 24.46 7.05
C ASN A 70 -2.89 23.16 6.92
N PHE A 71 -2.84 22.58 5.73
CA PHE A 71 -2.11 21.34 5.48
C PHE A 71 -0.68 21.65 5.06
N GLU A 72 0.23 20.84 5.53
CA GLU A 72 1.64 20.86 5.19
C GLU A 72 2.03 19.48 4.68
N LEU A 73 2.66 19.43 3.51
CA LEU A 73 3.26 18.19 3.02
C LEU A 73 4.52 17.91 3.83
N ILE A 74 4.54 16.80 4.54
CA ILE A 74 5.72 16.34 5.28
C ILE A 74 6.64 15.56 4.36
N GLY A 75 6.10 14.72 3.49
CA GLY A 75 6.88 14.00 2.51
C GLY A 75 6.07 13.02 1.68
N VAL A 76 6.72 12.53 0.63
CA VAL A 76 6.25 11.50 -0.30
C VAL A 76 7.29 10.38 -0.27
N GLU A 77 6.85 9.12 -0.37
CA GLU A 77 7.72 7.94 -0.33
C GLU A 77 8.67 7.95 0.89
N ILE A 78 8.11 8.24 2.08
CA ILE A 78 8.90 8.36 3.30
C ILE A 78 9.39 6.97 3.73
N PRO A 79 10.71 6.73 3.77
CA PRO A 79 11.25 5.45 4.19
C PRO A 79 11.07 5.24 5.70
N LEU A 80 10.57 4.07 6.05
CA LEU A 80 10.61 3.52 7.40
C LEU A 80 11.71 2.46 7.45
N ASN A 81 12.60 2.59 8.43
CA ASN A 81 13.64 1.59 8.72
C ASN A 81 13.89 1.58 10.21
N GLN A 82 13.34 0.60 10.90
CA GLN A 82 13.40 0.47 12.34
C GLN A 82 13.81 -0.94 12.75
N LYS A 83 14.75 -1.04 13.68
CA LYS A 83 15.09 -2.30 14.31
C LYS A 83 13.90 -2.85 15.08
N MET A 84 13.70 -4.16 14.97
CA MET A 84 12.68 -4.86 15.74
C MET A 84 13.12 -4.99 17.20
N GLU A 85 12.23 -4.69 18.14
CA GLU A 85 12.56 -4.80 19.57
C GLU A 85 12.78 -6.25 20.02
N CYS A 86 12.12 -7.19 19.34
CA CYS A 86 12.26 -8.63 19.63
C CYS A 86 13.48 -9.28 18.97
N ASN A 87 14.16 -8.59 18.03
CA ASN A 87 15.41 -9.05 17.40
C ASN A 87 16.11 -7.86 16.73
N GLU A 88 17.18 -7.35 17.32
CA GLU A 88 17.93 -6.18 16.83
C GLU A 88 18.62 -6.39 15.46
N ASN A 89 18.76 -7.63 15.02
CA ASN A 89 19.34 -8.00 13.73
C ASN A 89 18.29 -8.04 12.60
N VAL A 90 17.02 -7.81 12.93
CA VAL A 90 15.91 -7.74 11.98
C VAL A 90 15.36 -6.33 11.93
N ASN A 91 15.18 -5.79 10.73
CA ASN A 91 14.60 -4.46 10.54
C ASN A 91 13.20 -4.56 9.94
N PHE A 92 12.29 -3.72 10.44
CA PHE A 92 11.08 -3.36 9.72
C PHE A 92 11.42 -2.31 8.67
N ILE A 93 11.13 -2.61 7.42
CA ILE A 93 11.33 -1.70 6.28
C ILE A 93 9.99 -1.45 5.60
N GLY A 94 9.73 -0.20 5.25
CA GLY A 94 8.54 0.18 4.51
C GLY A 94 8.69 1.56 3.89
N TYR A 95 7.76 1.94 3.03
CA TYR A 95 7.68 3.26 2.43
C TYR A 95 6.26 3.76 2.58
N ILE A 96 6.10 4.95 3.14
CA ILE A 96 4.80 5.61 3.26
C ILE A 96 4.60 6.50 2.05
N ASP A 97 3.55 6.25 1.27
CA ASP A 97 3.33 6.99 0.02
C ASP A 97 3.22 8.50 0.25
N LEU A 98 2.50 8.92 1.31
CA LEU A 98 2.28 10.34 1.58
C LEU A 98 2.01 10.60 3.06
N VAL A 99 2.64 11.65 3.60
CA VAL A 99 2.31 12.18 4.93
C VAL A 99 2.00 13.65 4.85
N ILE A 100 0.85 14.02 5.40
CA ILE A 100 0.36 15.40 5.49
C ILE A 100 0.13 15.73 6.96
N ARG A 101 0.52 16.95 7.38
CA ARG A 101 0.27 17.47 8.72
C ARG A 101 -0.82 18.52 8.67
N ASP A 102 -1.84 18.38 9.51
CA ASP A 102 -2.79 19.45 9.80
C ASP A 102 -2.21 20.33 10.93
N LYS A 103 -1.88 21.59 10.62
CA LYS A 103 -1.27 22.54 11.56
C LYS A 103 -2.22 23.01 12.67
N ARG A 104 -3.54 22.80 12.51
CA ARG A 104 -4.53 23.27 13.49
C ARG A 104 -4.49 22.46 14.79
N ASP A 105 -4.35 21.14 14.66
CA ASP A 105 -4.35 20.20 15.78
C ASP A 105 -3.08 19.35 15.87
N ASN A 106 -2.11 19.65 15.02
CA ASN A 106 -0.85 18.92 14.91
C ASN A 106 -1.05 17.42 14.64
N THR A 107 -2.06 17.08 13.84
CA THR A 107 -2.36 15.72 13.43
C THR A 107 -1.62 15.39 12.13
N TYR A 108 -1.01 14.22 12.09
CA TYR A 108 -0.35 13.67 10.91
C TYR A 108 -1.27 12.64 10.24
N GLU A 109 -1.57 12.84 8.96
CA GLU A 109 -2.28 11.86 8.14
C GLU A 109 -1.25 11.02 7.38
N VAL A 110 -1.09 9.77 7.76
CA VAL A 110 -0.31 8.77 7.04
C VAL A 110 -1.23 8.12 6.02
N ILE A 111 -0.92 8.33 4.76
CA ILE A 111 -1.77 7.95 3.63
C ILE A 111 -1.05 6.90 2.79
N ASP A 112 -1.74 5.82 2.51
CA ASP A 112 -1.32 4.80 1.56
C ASP A 112 -2.26 4.83 0.36
N ILE A 113 -1.68 4.97 -0.84
CA ILE A 113 -2.41 5.12 -2.10
C ILE A 113 -2.57 3.75 -2.75
N LYS A 114 -3.82 3.33 -2.94
CA LYS A 114 -4.12 2.08 -3.62
C LYS A 114 -4.88 2.34 -4.91
N THR A 115 -4.51 1.66 -5.96
CA THR A 115 -5.31 1.61 -7.19
C THR A 115 -6.25 0.42 -7.15
N SER A 116 -7.44 0.60 -7.67
CA SER A 116 -8.45 -0.46 -7.76
C SER A 116 -9.36 -0.21 -8.96
N THR A 117 -9.79 -1.24 -9.65
CA THR A 117 -10.71 -1.08 -10.77
C THR A 117 -12.01 -0.40 -10.34
N GLN A 118 -12.58 -0.80 -9.21
CA GLN A 118 -13.91 -0.35 -8.76
C GLN A 118 -13.94 0.20 -7.33
N GLY A 119 -12.79 0.20 -6.65
CA GLY A 119 -12.69 0.50 -5.22
C GLY A 119 -12.75 -0.75 -4.34
N TRP A 120 -12.71 -0.56 -3.03
CA TRP A 120 -12.76 -1.64 -2.05
C TRP A 120 -14.18 -1.88 -1.54
N ASN A 121 -14.60 -3.12 -1.59
CA ASN A 121 -15.85 -3.59 -0.99
C ASN A 121 -15.70 -3.83 0.53
N LYS A 122 -16.79 -4.22 1.19
CA LYS A 122 -16.81 -4.48 2.64
C LYS A 122 -15.83 -5.57 3.08
N TYR A 123 -15.62 -6.60 2.26
CA TYR A 123 -14.72 -7.71 2.59
C TYR A 123 -13.25 -7.29 2.51
N GLN A 124 -12.89 -6.52 1.48
CA GLN A 124 -11.54 -5.97 1.36
C GLN A 124 -11.20 -4.99 2.49
N LYS A 125 -12.18 -4.18 2.93
CA LYS A 125 -12.02 -3.27 4.07
C LYS A 125 -11.93 -4.00 5.41
N ALA A 126 -12.57 -5.16 5.54
CA ALA A 126 -12.51 -6.01 6.74
C ALA A 126 -11.29 -6.93 6.78
N ASP A 127 -10.52 -7.00 5.69
CA ASP A 127 -9.33 -7.84 5.60
C ASP A 127 -8.22 -7.30 6.52
N LYS A 128 -7.96 -8.03 7.61
CA LYS A 128 -6.97 -7.64 8.62
C LYS A 128 -5.55 -7.62 8.06
N VAL A 129 -5.21 -8.47 7.11
CA VAL A 129 -3.88 -8.49 6.48
C VAL A 129 -3.65 -7.19 5.72
N LYS A 130 -4.62 -6.77 4.91
CA LYS A 130 -4.55 -5.49 4.18
C LYS A 130 -4.48 -4.29 5.12
N THR A 131 -5.32 -4.27 6.14
CA THR A 131 -5.41 -3.12 7.04
C THR A 131 -4.24 -3.01 8.01
N SER A 132 -3.54 -4.11 8.31
CA SER A 132 -2.36 -4.12 9.19
C SER A 132 -1.20 -3.29 8.64
N GLN A 133 -1.05 -3.15 7.33
CA GLN A 133 0.00 -2.31 6.74
C GLN A 133 0.00 -0.88 7.30
N LEU A 134 -1.16 -0.21 7.27
CA LEU A 134 -1.26 1.15 7.79
C LEU A 134 -1.15 1.24 9.32
N VAL A 135 -1.55 0.19 10.03
CA VAL A 135 -1.37 0.12 11.49
C VAL A 135 0.11 0.06 11.85
N LEU A 136 0.89 -0.73 11.10
CA LEU A 136 2.35 -0.79 11.24
C LEU A 136 3.00 0.55 10.86
N TYR A 137 2.60 1.15 9.76
CA TYR A 137 3.09 2.46 9.36
C TYR A 137 2.85 3.52 10.44
N LYS A 138 1.67 3.52 11.07
CA LYS A 138 1.37 4.40 12.20
C LYS A 138 2.34 4.18 13.37
N ALA A 139 2.55 2.93 13.77
CA ALA A 139 3.40 2.60 14.91
C ALA A 139 4.87 2.98 14.64
N TYR A 140 5.40 2.58 13.49
CA TYR A 140 6.79 2.82 13.14
C TYR A 140 7.08 4.27 12.77
N TYR A 141 6.13 4.98 12.16
CA TYR A 141 6.23 6.42 11.95
C TYR A 141 6.31 7.17 13.29
N ALA A 142 5.43 6.83 14.23
CA ALA A 142 5.45 7.40 15.57
C ALA A 142 6.84 7.24 16.23
N LYS A 143 7.40 6.04 16.16
CA LYS A 143 8.70 5.70 16.74
C LYS A 143 9.86 6.43 16.03
N GLN A 144 9.90 6.36 14.70
CA GLN A 144 11.01 6.90 13.90
C GLN A 144 11.11 8.41 13.96
N PHE A 145 9.97 9.11 13.95
CA PHE A 145 9.90 10.57 13.90
C PHE A 145 9.52 11.21 15.24
N ASN A 146 9.47 10.42 16.30
CA ASN A 146 9.13 10.88 17.66
C ASN A 146 7.80 11.67 17.71
N VAL A 147 6.80 11.21 16.94
CA VAL A 147 5.45 11.79 16.91
C VAL A 147 4.55 11.01 17.84
N PRO A 148 3.80 11.67 18.75
CA PRO A 148 2.84 10.96 19.60
C PRO A 148 1.84 10.17 18.77
N ILE A 149 1.72 8.87 19.01
CA ILE A 149 0.89 7.96 18.20
C ILE A 149 -0.59 8.40 18.12
N LYS A 150 -1.09 9.08 19.16
CA LYS A 150 -2.44 9.65 19.19
C LYS A 150 -2.65 10.77 18.17
N ASN A 151 -1.56 11.42 17.73
CA ASN A 151 -1.58 12.49 16.74
C ASN A 151 -1.47 11.95 15.31
N ILE A 152 -1.42 10.63 15.12
CA ILE A 152 -1.30 10.02 13.80
C ILE A 152 -2.63 9.37 13.42
N ARG A 153 -3.20 9.80 12.32
CA ARG A 153 -4.32 9.16 11.62
C ARG A 153 -3.79 8.39 10.43
N VAL A 154 -4.48 7.33 10.06
CA VAL A 154 -4.11 6.50 8.91
C VAL A 154 -5.27 6.40 7.93
N LYS A 155 -4.98 6.45 6.65
CA LYS A 155 -6.00 6.49 5.62
C LYS A 155 -5.54 5.78 4.35
N TYR A 156 -6.37 4.90 3.83
CA TYR A 156 -6.25 4.43 2.46
C TYR A 156 -6.90 5.43 1.51
N PHE A 157 -6.13 5.84 0.51
CA PHE A 157 -6.58 6.69 -0.59
C PHE A 157 -6.74 5.81 -1.83
N ILE A 158 -7.97 5.29 -2.04
CA ILE A 158 -8.22 4.30 -3.06
C ILE A 158 -8.70 4.99 -4.32
N VAL A 159 -7.85 5.01 -5.35
CA VAL A 159 -8.13 5.57 -6.66
C VAL A 159 -8.79 4.51 -7.52
N LYS A 160 -10.00 4.79 -7.98
CA LYS A 160 -10.69 3.91 -8.92
C LYS A 160 -10.18 4.16 -10.33
N ARG A 161 -9.66 3.12 -10.95
CA ARG A 161 -9.16 3.18 -12.32
C ARG A 161 -10.30 3.44 -13.31
N ARG A 162 -11.42 2.73 -13.13
CA ARG A 162 -12.62 2.88 -13.97
C ARG A 162 -13.80 3.47 -13.21
N LEU A 163 -14.57 4.26 -13.91
CA LEU A 163 -15.91 4.66 -13.50
C LEU A 163 -16.90 4.03 -14.50
N TYR A 164 -18.03 3.60 -14.01
CA TYR A 164 -19.07 3.04 -14.88
C TYR A 164 -19.71 4.16 -15.70
N GLU A 165 -19.87 3.95 -16.98
CA GLU A 165 -20.61 4.83 -17.86
C GLU A 165 -22.11 4.52 -17.76
N GLY A 166 -22.95 5.53 -18.04
CA GLY A 166 -24.40 5.38 -18.15
C GLY A 166 -25.13 5.11 -16.83
N LEU A 167 -24.54 5.40 -15.67
CA LEU A 167 -25.26 5.32 -14.40
C LEU A 167 -25.93 6.65 -14.04
N ASP A 168 -27.17 6.57 -13.55
CA ASP A 168 -27.99 7.72 -13.17
C ASP A 168 -27.49 8.44 -11.89
N PHE A 169 -26.43 7.96 -11.26
CA PHE A 169 -25.88 8.56 -10.04
C PHE A 169 -24.40 8.91 -10.19
N PRO A 170 -23.95 10.01 -9.52
CA PRO A 170 -22.57 10.44 -9.56
C PRO A 170 -21.63 9.43 -8.93
N GLN A 171 -20.56 9.05 -9.63
CA GLN A 171 -19.53 8.17 -9.09
C GLN A 171 -18.36 8.98 -8.54
N LYS A 172 -17.77 8.48 -7.45
CA LYS A 172 -16.56 9.06 -6.87
C LYS A 172 -15.34 8.33 -7.41
N ARG A 173 -14.41 9.06 -8.03
CA ARG A 173 -13.10 8.53 -8.46
C ARG A 173 -12.26 8.05 -7.28
N VAL A 174 -12.39 8.70 -6.13
CA VAL A 174 -11.63 8.40 -4.92
C VAL A 174 -12.54 7.84 -3.84
N GLN A 175 -12.12 6.76 -3.23
CA GLN A 175 -12.70 6.20 -2.02
C GLN A 175 -11.69 6.35 -0.87
N LEU A 176 -12.08 7.08 0.17
CA LEU A 176 -11.30 7.17 1.39
C LEU A 176 -11.75 6.08 2.36
N PHE A 177 -10.78 5.43 3.01
CA PHE A 177 -11.06 4.42 4.02
C PHE A 177 -10.05 4.54 5.17
N GLU A 178 -10.56 4.72 6.37
CA GLU A 178 -9.77 4.78 7.60
C GLU A 178 -9.96 3.47 8.36
N PRO A 179 -8.94 2.59 8.39
CA PRO A 179 -9.02 1.36 9.15
C PRO A 179 -8.95 1.64 10.65
N ALA A 180 -9.49 0.72 11.46
CA ALA A 180 -9.32 0.79 12.91
C ALA A 180 -7.82 0.72 13.26
N ALA A 181 -7.29 1.76 13.89
CA ALA A 181 -5.88 1.90 14.27
C ALA A 181 -5.74 2.50 15.68
N GLY A 182 -6.68 2.18 16.58
CA GLY A 182 -6.58 2.47 18.02
C GLY A 182 -5.60 1.54 18.72
N THR A 183 -5.26 1.87 19.98
CA THR A 183 -4.27 1.13 20.77
C THR A 183 -4.45 -0.39 20.77
N PRO A 184 -5.68 -0.94 20.94
CA PRO A 184 -5.84 -2.40 20.92
C PRO A 184 -5.48 -3.03 19.58
N THR A 185 -5.76 -2.33 18.47
CA THR A 185 -5.41 -2.82 17.13
C THR A 185 -3.91 -2.74 16.89
N VAL A 186 -3.26 -1.65 17.31
CA VAL A 186 -1.81 -1.48 17.21
C VAL A 186 -1.10 -2.59 17.97
N ASN A 187 -1.47 -2.84 19.23
CA ASN A 187 -0.85 -3.88 20.06
C ASN A 187 -1.00 -5.28 19.42
N ARG A 188 -2.20 -5.64 18.99
CA ARG A 188 -2.43 -6.94 18.34
C ARG A 188 -1.62 -7.12 17.06
N VAL A 189 -1.46 -6.05 16.26
CA VAL A 189 -0.66 -6.12 15.03
C VAL A 189 0.83 -6.22 15.37
N ALA A 190 1.29 -5.47 16.36
CA ALA A 190 2.67 -5.57 16.86
C ALA A 190 2.99 -6.98 17.37
N GLU A 191 2.14 -7.56 18.20
CA GLU A 191 2.28 -8.95 18.69
C GLU A 191 2.37 -9.97 17.54
N SER A 192 1.54 -9.78 16.49
CA SER A 192 1.58 -10.66 15.31
C SER A 192 2.90 -10.56 14.54
N VAL A 193 3.47 -9.35 14.42
CA VAL A 193 4.76 -9.14 13.76
C VAL A 193 5.90 -9.67 14.61
N GLU A 194 5.87 -9.47 15.92
CA GLU A 194 6.85 -10.04 16.84
C GLU A 194 6.85 -11.58 16.79
N ALA A 195 5.67 -12.19 16.80
CA ALA A 195 5.54 -13.63 16.65
C ALA A 195 6.13 -14.12 15.33
N PHE A 196 5.87 -13.40 14.22
CA PHE A 196 6.47 -13.69 12.93
C PHE A 196 8.00 -13.61 12.97
N VAL A 197 8.56 -12.54 13.56
CA VAL A 197 10.02 -12.37 13.66
C VAL A 197 10.65 -13.46 14.52
N LYS A 198 10.07 -13.77 15.68
CA LYS A 198 10.57 -14.82 16.59
C LYS A 198 10.56 -16.23 15.96
N HIS A 199 9.60 -16.50 15.08
CA HIS A 199 9.54 -17.79 14.39
C HIS A 199 10.34 -17.83 13.08
N GLY A 200 10.32 -16.71 12.34
CA GLY A 200 10.90 -16.66 10.98
C GLY A 200 12.38 -16.36 10.94
N PHE A 201 12.96 -15.87 12.04
CA PHE A 201 14.38 -15.47 12.09
C PHE A 201 15.09 -16.06 13.31
N ARG A 202 16.38 -16.34 13.16
CA ARG A 202 17.30 -16.69 14.24
C ARG A 202 17.76 -15.41 14.97
N GLU A 203 18.42 -15.56 16.10
CA GLU A 203 18.95 -14.42 16.87
C GLU A 203 19.91 -13.54 16.07
N ASP A 204 20.68 -14.13 15.16
CA ASP A 204 21.61 -13.43 14.28
C ASP A 204 20.92 -12.68 13.11
N GLY A 205 19.59 -12.73 13.00
CA GLY A 205 18.81 -12.13 11.93
C GLY A 205 18.72 -12.94 10.65
N THR A 206 19.36 -14.13 10.58
CA THR A 206 19.19 -15.03 9.45
C THR A 206 17.82 -15.72 9.47
N HIS A 207 17.34 -16.14 8.28
CA HIS A 207 16.06 -16.86 8.19
C HIS A 207 16.13 -18.18 8.94
N ASN A 208 15.12 -18.46 9.74
CA ASN A 208 14.98 -19.76 10.40
C ASN A 208 14.47 -20.80 9.41
N THR A 209 15.39 -21.62 8.88
CA THR A 209 15.07 -22.70 7.94
C THR A 209 14.70 -24.01 8.64
N ASP A 210 14.94 -24.12 9.95
CA ASP A 210 14.74 -25.35 10.73
C ASP A 210 13.37 -25.36 11.44
N GLY A 211 12.61 -24.26 11.29
CA GLY A 211 11.27 -24.14 11.86
C GLY A 211 10.28 -25.09 11.19
N ASN A 212 9.40 -25.67 11.99
CA ASN A 212 8.27 -26.43 11.47
C ASN A 212 7.17 -25.47 11.01
N PHE A 213 7.24 -25.03 9.76
CA PHE A 213 6.25 -24.11 9.16
C PHE A 213 5.14 -24.90 8.49
N ILE A 214 3.93 -24.84 9.07
CA ILE A 214 2.77 -25.50 8.50
C ILE A 214 2.03 -24.54 7.57
N ALA A 215 1.84 -24.94 6.32
CA ALA A 215 1.14 -24.14 5.34
C ALA A 215 -0.36 -24.02 5.68
N PHE A 216 -0.87 -22.79 5.67
CA PHE A 216 -2.28 -22.53 5.92
C PHE A 216 -3.02 -22.20 4.62
N ALA A 217 -3.76 -23.19 4.11
CA ALA A 217 -4.51 -23.05 2.87
C ALA A 217 -5.80 -22.22 3.04
N GLY A 218 -6.37 -22.22 4.24
CA GLY A 218 -7.65 -21.61 4.55
C GLY A 218 -8.84 -22.28 3.85
N LYS A 219 -10.03 -21.87 4.25
CA LYS A 219 -11.28 -22.41 3.68
C LYS A 219 -11.29 -22.33 2.16
N ASN A 220 -11.61 -23.44 1.49
CA ASN A 220 -11.60 -23.58 0.03
C ASN A 220 -10.25 -23.25 -0.63
N ASN A 221 -9.15 -23.46 0.07
CA ASN A 221 -7.78 -23.19 -0.40
C ASN A 221 -7.58 -21.73 -0.89
N LYS A 222 -8.30 -20.77 -0.31
CA LYS A 222 -8.28 -19.37 -0.75
C LYS A 222 -6.89 -18.73 -0.71
N HIS A 223 -6.03 -19.16 0.23
CA HIS A 223 -4.66 -18.65 0.36
C HIS A 223 -3.68 -19.30 -0.65
N CYS A 224 -4.06 -20.43 -1.23
CA CYS A 224 -3.25 -21.11 -2.25
C CYS A 224 -3.52 -20.56 -3.66
N LYS A 225 -4.58 -19.78 -3.88
CA LYS A 225 -5.01 -19.37 -5.22
C LYS A 225 -3.91 -18.67 -6.03
N TYR A 226 -3.12 -17.84 -5.37
CA TYR A 226 -2.03 -17.06 -5.98
C TYR A 226 -0.67 -17.33 -5.31
N CYS A 227 -0.53 -18.51 -4.69
CA CYS A 227 0.71 -18.90 -4.02
C CYS A 227 1.62 -19.61 -5.03
N ASP A 228 2.86 -19.16 -5.14
CA ASP A 228 3.87 -19.75 -6.04
C ASP A 228 4.19 -21.20 -5.68
N PHE A 229 4.01 -21.59 -4.42
CA PHE A 229 4.24 -22.95 -3.93
C PHE A 229 3.03 -23.88 -4.04
N LYS A 230 1.90 -23.43 -4.59
CA LYS A 230 0.64 -24.22 -4.61
C LYS A 230 0.81 -25.58 -5.30
N ASP A 231 1.63 -25.65 -6.33
CA ASP A 231 1.86 -26.85 -7.14
C ASP A 231 3.20 -27.55 -6.82
N ARG A 232 3.99 -26.98 -5.91
CA ARG A 232 5.25 -27.55 -5.41
C ARG A 232 4.97 -28.51 -4.27
N VAL A 233 4.50 -29.74 -4.62
CA VAL A 233 4.16 -30.77 -3.62
C VAL A 233 5.37 -31.30 -2.84
N ASP A 234 6.57 -31.09 -3.37
CA ASP A 234 7.86 -31.36 -2.71
C ASP A 234 8.12 -30.41 -1.54
N LEU A 235 7.71 -29.13 -1.66
CA LEU A 235 7.90 -28.10 -0.63
C LEU A 235 6.64 -27.83 0.20
N CYS A 236 5.46 -28.07 -0.38
CA CYS A 236 4.18 -27.78 0.23
C CYS A 236 3.16 -28.89 -0.07
N PRO A 237 3.29 -30.04 0.60
CA PRO A 237 2.40 -31.19 0.38
C PRO A 237 0.94 -30.86 0.65
N LYS A 238 0.06 -31.18 -0.27
CA LYS A 238 -1.39 -30.84 -0.15
C LYS A 238 -2.05 -31.44 1.09
N LYS A 239 -1.57 -32.60 1.55
CA LYS A 239 -2.11 -33.31 2.74
C LYS A 239 -1.79 -32.60 4.06
N GLU A 240 -0.70 -31.83 4.10
CA GLU A 240 -0.20 -31.17 5.31
C GLU A 240 -0.71 -29.72 5.45
N ARG A 241 -1.46 -29.24 4.47
CA ARG A 241 -2.01 -27.87 4.51
C ARG A 241 -3.18 -27.77 5.45
N LEU A 242 -3.08 -26.90 6.44
CA LEU A 242 -4.21 -26.58 7.32
C LEU A 242 -5.30 -25.82 6.52
N LYS A 243 -6.55 -26.21 6.74
CA LYS A 243 -7.71 -25.61 6.07
C LYS A 243 -8.50 -24.67 6.98
N GLU A 244 -8.39 -24.81 8.29
CA GLU A 244 -9.02 -23.98 9.32
C GLU A 244 -8.08 -23.80 10.51
#